data_d773de4dd462ac90ea525f33fe4712a8
#
_entry.id   d773de4dd462ac90ea525f33fe4712a8
#
_cell.length_a   1.000
_cell.length_b   1.000
_cell.length_c   1.000
_cell.angle_alpha   90.00
_cell.angle_beta   90.00
_cell.angle_gamma   90.00
#
_symmetry.space_group_name_H-M   'P 1'
#
loop_
_entity.id
_entity.type
_entity.pdbx_description
1 polymer ?
#
loop_
_entity_poly.entity_id
_entity_poly.type
_entity_poly.pdbx_seq_one_letter_code
_entity_poly.pdbx_strand_id
1 'polypeptide(L)'
;MSENSNWHGTTIVLIRKGKDVVVAGDGQVSLGNTIIKSTAKKVRKIEKRNVIAGFAGSTADALTLFERLEAKLEKHAGNLTRAAVELAKDWRTDKFLRRLEALMAIADKEKSFIISGTGDVLEPEGGIIGIGSGGNYALAAAKVLMDSNMSAEEIAKKSIQVASEICVFTNSNITLEKI
;
A
#
# COMPACT_ATOMS: atom_id res chain seq x y z
N MET A 1 -22.12 -20.66 -15.17
CA MET A 1 -21.21 -19.51 -15.20
C MET A 1 -20.61 -19.40 -13.82
N SER A 2 -19.34 -19.75 -13.63
CA SER A 2 -18.67 -19.59 -12.34
C SER A 2 -18.40 -18.10 -12.16
N GLU A 3 -19.22 -17.42 -11.35
CA GLU A 3 -18.81 -16.13 -10.80
C GLU A 3 -17.54 -16.38 -9.99
N ASN A 4 -16.42 -15.98 -10.56
CA ASN A 4 -15.20 -15.88 -9.79
C ASN A 4 -15.45 -14.89 -8.68
N SER A 5 -15.67 -15.39 -7.46
CA SER A 5 -15.84 -14.59 -6.25
C SER A 5 -14.49 -13.98 -5.88
N ASN A 6 -14.04 -13.01 -6.67
CA ASN A 6 -12.79 -12.32 -6.43
C ASN A 6 -12.99 -11.35 -5.24
N TRP A 7 -12.12 -11.49 -4.26
CA TRP A 7 -11.98 -10.49 -3.21
C TRP A 7 -11.45 -9.21 -3.82
N HIS A 8 -12.20 -8.14 -3.65
CA HIS A 8 -11.80 -6.80 -4.05
C HIS A 8 -11.76 -5.91 -2.81
N GLY A 9 -10.85 -5.04 -2.81
CA GLY A 9 -10.79 -4.00 -1.80
C GLY A 9 -9.35 -3.71 -1.49
N THR A 10 -9.00 -2.55 -1.85
CA THR A 10 -7.93 -1.80 -1.26
C THR A 10 -7.56 -0.66 -2.18
N THR A 11 -7.53 0.52 -1.63
CA THR A 11 -6.84 1.65 -2.23
C THR A 11 -5.79 2.11 -1.24
N ILE A 12 -4.55 2.10 -1.66
CA ILE A 12 -3.42 2.63 -0.90
C ILE A 12 -2.81 3.77 -1.69
N VAL A 13 -2.51 4.87 -1.01
CA VAL A 13 -1.67 5.94 -1.54
C VAL A 13 -0.54 6.22 -0.56
N LEU A 14 0.67 6.38 -1.08
CA LEU A 14 1.85 6.80 -0.33
C LEU A 14 2.35 8.12 -0.93
N ILE A 15 2.58 9.08 -0.06
CA ILE A 15 3.02 10.44 -0.43
C ILE A 15 4.31 10.76 0.30
N ARG A 16 5.32 11.13 -0.46
CA ARG A 16 6.55 11.74 0.04
C ARG A 16 6.61 13.18 -0.42
N LYS A 17 6.51 14.13 0.52
CA LYS A 17 6.58 15.56 0.24
C LYS A 17 7.50 16.26 1.23
N GLY A 18 8.61 16.78 0.77
CA GLY A 18 9.65 17.33 1.64
C GLY A 18 10.22 16.26 2.56
N LYS A 19 10.10 16.47 3.87
CA LYS A 19 10.56 15.52 4.90
C LYS A 19 9.46 14.53 5.35
N ASP A 20 8.22 14.80 4.98
CA ASP A 20 7.07 14.02 5.45
C ASP A 20 6.81 12.86 4.49
N VAL A 21 6.61 11.69 5.05
CA VAL A 21 6.21 10.50 4.33
C VAL A 21 4.95 9.92 4.98
N VAL A 22 3.92 9.74 4.18
CA VAL A 22 2.60 9.31 4.63
C VAL A 22 2.10 8.17 3.78
N VAL A 23 1.57 7.13 4.39
CA VAL A 23 0.78 6.11 3.71
C VAL A 23 -0.65 6.16 4.22
N ALA A 24 -1.61 6.18 3.32
CA ALA A 24 -3.03 6.14 3.63
C ALA A 24 -3.71 5.00 2.87
N GLY A 25 -4.72 4.42 3.49
CA GLY A 25 -5.56 3.39 2.88
C GLY A 25 -7.01 3.56 3.26
N ASP A 26 -7.91 3.13 2.37
CA ASP A 26 -9.33 2.99 2.67
C ASP A 26 -9.61 1.74 3.52
N GLY A 27 -10.84 1.61 4.01
CA GLY A 27 -11.24 0.50 4.88
C GLY A 27 -12.08 -0.58 4.21
N GLN A 28 -12.41 -0.47 2.92
CA GLN A 28 -13.36 -1.40 2.28
C GLN A 28 -12.73 -2.74 1.91
N VAL A 29 -13.45 -3.82 2.20
CA VAL A 29 -13.21 -5.18 1.70
C VAL A 29 -14.52 -5.67 1.10
N SER A 30 -14.48 -6.08 -0.16
CA SER A 30 -15.65 -6.56 -0.92
C SER A 30 -15.41 -7.98 -1.43
N LEU A 31 -16.47 -8.74 -1.53
CA LEU A 31 -16.52 -10.04 -2.21
C LEU A 31 -17.52 -9.92 -3.37
N GLY A 32 -17.01 -9.92 -4.60
CA GLY A 32 -17.81 -9.55 -5.76
C GLY A 32 -18.43 -8.16 -5.56
N ASN A 33 -19.75 -8.06 -5.60
CA ASN A 33 -20.49 -6.81 -5.46
C ASN A 33 -20.97 -6.53 -4.01
N THR A 34 -20.50 -7.31 -3.01
CA THR A 34 -20.93 -7.17 -1.62
C THR A 34 -19.83 -6.64 -0.74
N ILE A 35 -20.10 -5.58 0.02
CA ILE A 35 -19.17 -5.04 1.02
C ILE A 35 -19.23 -5.96 2.25
N ILE A 36 -18.09 -6.58 2.56
CA ILE A 36 -17.95 -7.48 3.72
C ILE A 36 -17.44 -6.73 4.95
N LYS A 37 -16.59 -5.72 4.76
CA LYS A 37 -16.02 -4.90 5.83
C LYS A 37 -15.73 -3.50 5.34
N SER A 38 -16.00 -2.49 6.19
CA SER A 38 -15.78 -1.07 5.84
C SER A 38 -14.65 -0.41 6.61
N THR A 39 -14.04 -1.10 7.57
CA THR A 39 -13.06 -0.55 8.52
C THR A 39 -11.79 -1.40 8.63
N ALA A 40 -11.38 -2.04 7.54
CA ALA A 40 -10.16 -2.82 7.49
C ALA A 40 -8.92 -1.90 7.58
N LYS A 41 -7.93 -2.29 8.37
CA LYS A 41 -6.65 -1.59 8.46
C LYS A 41 -5.67 -2.22 7.46
N LYS A 42 -5.31 -1.47 6.45
CA LYS A 42 -4.45 -1.91 5.33
C LYS A 42 -3.09 -1.23 5.33
N VAL A 43 -2.86 -0.35 6.30
CA VAL A 43 -1.60 0.37 6.51
C VAL A 43 -1.04 0.08 7.90
N ARG A 44 0.28 0.02 8.00
CA ARG A 44 0.99 -0.26 9.25
C ARG A 44 2.29 0.53 9.33
N LYS A 45 2.69 0.83 10.56
CA LYS A 45 4.01 1.33 10.90
C LYS A 45 4.80 0.26 11.64
N ILE A 46 6.03 0.04 11.21
CA ILE A 46 7.02 -0.80 11.89
C ILE A 46 7.87 0.13 12.76
N GLU A 47 7.43 0.34 13.99
CA GLU A 47 7.95 1.38 14.91
C GLU A 47 9.46 1.30 15.12
N LYS A 48 10.00 0.11 15.40
CA LYS A 48 11.43 -0.12 15.66
C LYS A 48 12.35 0.32 14.53
N ARG A 49 11.83 0.40 13.30
CA ARG A 49 12.60 0.71 12.08
C ARG A 49 12.14 1.98 11.39
N ASN A 50 11.11 2.61 11.92
CA ASN A 50 10.50 3.80 11.35
C ASN A 50 10.17 3.64 9.84
N VAL A 51 9.56 2.49 9.52
CA VAL A 51 9.09 2.12 8.19
C VAL A 51 7.57 2.08 8.20
N ILE A 52 6.95 2.66 7.18
CA ILE A 52 5.51 2.58 6.94
C ILE A 52 5.23 1.70 5.72
N ALA A 53 4.13 0.98 5.76
CA ALA A 53 3.75 0.08 4.68
C ALA A 53 2.24 0.04 4.48
N GLY A 54 1.83 -0.09 3.21
CA GLY A 54 0.45 -0.33 2.79
C GLY A 54 0.36 -1.54 1.87
N PHE A 55 -0.70 -2.29 1.98
CA PHE A 55 -0.91 -3.53 1.25
C PHE A 55 -2.22 -3.51 0.49
N ALA A 56 -2.16 -3.87 -0.80
CA ALA A 56 -3.30 -4.05 -1.67
C ALA A 56 -3.40 -5.52 -2.11
N GLY A 57 -4.44 -6.21 -1.62
CA GLY A 57 -4.68 -7.64 -1.83
C GLY A 57 -5.56 -8.24 -0.75
N SER A 58 -5.56 -9.57 -0.60
CA SER A 58 -6.29 -10.27 0.46
C SER A 58 -5.76 -9.90 1.85
N THR A 59 -6.67 -9.68 2.81
CA THR A 59 -6.29 -9.30 4.17
C THR A 59 -5.53 -10.39 4.94
N ALA A 60 -5.76 -11.66 4.62
CA ALA A 60 -5.04 -12.77 5.24
C ALA A 60 -3.55 -12.78 4.83
N ASP A 61 -3.29 -12.39 3.60
CA ASP A 61 -1.94 -12.35 3.03
C ASP A 61 -1.15 -11.12 3.49
N ALA A 62 -1.86 -10.02 3.78
CA ALA A 62 -1.26 -8.79 4.28
C ALA A 62 -0.46 -9.02 5.55
N LEU A 63 -1.02 -9.75 6.52
CA LEU A 63 -0.35 -10.03 7.80
C LEU A 63 0.96 -10.78 7.60
N THR A 64 0.94 -11.85 6.81
CA THR A 64 2.13 -12.65 6.52
C THR A 64 3.23 -11.83 5.84
N LEU A 65 2.86 -10.95 4.90
CA LEU A 65 3.83 -10.10 4.19
C LEU A 65 4.40 -9.00 5.09
N PHE A 66 3.60 -8.42 5.99
CA PHE A 66 4.10 -7.46 6.98
C PHE A 66 5.09 -8.12 7.96
N GLU A 67 4.78 -9.32 8.47
CA GLU A 67 5.69 -10.08 9.35
C GLU A 67 7.00 -10.43 8.64
N ARG A 68 6.93 -10.83 7.38
CA ARG A 68 8.13 -11.11 6.57
C ARG A 68 8.95 -9.85 6.30
N LEU A 69 8.31 -8.72 6.02
CA LEU A 69 9.00 -7.44 5.86
C LEU A 69 9.74 -7.06 7.15
N GLU A 70 9.09 -7.18 8.30
CA GLU A 70 9.68 -6.88 9.61
C GLU A 70 10.91 -7.76 9.87
N ALA A 71 10.82 -9.08 9.63
CA ALA A 71 11.94 -10.00 9.76
C ALA A 71 13.11 -9.64 8.82
N LYS A 72 12.85 -9.22 7.58
CA LYS A 72 13.90 -8.76 6.65
C LYS A 72 14.55 -7.46 7.12
N LEU A 73 13.77 -6.52 7.64
CA LEU A 73 14.30 -5.28 8.20
C LEU A 73 15.17 -5.55 9.44
N GLU A 74 14.79 -6.49 10.29
CA GLU A 74 15.64 -6.91 11.41
C GLU A 74 16.94 -7.53 10.94
N LYS A 75 16.87 -8.48 10.00
CA LYS A 75 18.04 -9.17 9.44
C LYS A 75 19.04 -8.20 8.79
N HIS A 76 18.56 -7.11 8.19
CA HIS A 76 19.39 -6.14 7.47
C HIS A 76 19.58 -4.82 8.20
N ALA A 77 19.44 -4.79 9.51
CA ALA A 77 19.65 -3.62 10.37
C ALA A 77 18.86 -2.37 9.93
N GLY A 78 17.65 -2.57 9.38
CA GLY A 78 16.77 -1.51 8.93
C GLY A 78 17.01 -1.01 7.49
N ASN A 79 17.92 -1.63 6.73
CA ASN A 79 18.13 -1.28 5.33
C ASN A 79 16.91 -1.66 4.47
N LEU A 80 16.10 -0.65 4.14
CA LEU A 80 14.83 -0.84 3.43
C LEU A 80 15.04 -1.45 2.04
N THR A 81 16.04 -0.99 1.29
CA THR A 81 16.31 -1.50 -0.07
C THR A 81 16.63 -2.99 -0.04
N ARG A 82 17.50 -3.42 0.87
CA ARG A 82 17.84 -4.84 1.02
C ARG A 82 16.65 -5.67 1.48
N ALA A 83 15.90 -5.18 2.45
CA ALA A 83 14.70 -5.84 2.95
C ALA A 83 13.66 -6.02 1.83
N ALA A 84 13.42 -4.97 1.03
CA ALA A 84 12.51 -5.00 -0.12
C ALA A 84 12.92 -6.04 -1.16
N VAL A 85 14.18 -6.04 -1.58
CA VAL A 85 14.70 -7.00 -2.58
C VAL A 85 14.63 -8.44 -2.09
N GLU A 86 14.99 -8.71 -0.84
CA GLU A 86 14.89 -10.06 -0.29
C GLU A 86 13.44 -10.50 -0.08
N LEU A 87 12.55 -9.61 0.33
CA LEU A 87 11.12 -9.91 0.40
C LEU A 87 10.55 -10.26 -0.98
N ALA A 88 10.89 -9.48 -2.01
CA ALA A 88 10.45 -9.74 -3.37
C ALA A 88 10.93 -11.10 -3.90
N LYS A 89 12.18 -11.48 -3.60
CA LYS A 89 12.72 -12.81 -3.94
C LYS A 89 11.96 -13.93 -3.24
N ASP A 90 11.71 -13.79 -1.93
CA ASP A 90 10.94 -14.77 -1.17
C ASP A 90 9.52 -14.87 -1.71
N TRP A 91 8.88 -13.74 -2.00
CA TRP A 91 7.52 -13.69 -2.53
C TRP A 91 7.41 -14.45 -3.86
N ARG A 92 8.34 -14.19 -4.77
CA ARG A 92 8.38 -14.85 -6.09
C ARG A 92 8.64 -16.37 -6.00
N THR A 93 9.49 -16.82 -5.07
CA THR A 93 9.96 -18.20 -4.99
C THR A 93 9.14 -19.08 -4.06
N ASP A 94 8.46 -18.51 -3.07
CA ASP A 94 7.61 -19.25 -2.15
C ASP A 94 6.35 -19.78 -2.87
N LYS A 95 6.09 -21.08 -2.74
CA LYS A 95 4.99 -21.77 -3.42
C LYS A 95 3.60 -21.23 -3.05
N PHE A 96 3.47 -20.70 -1.84
CA PHE A 96 2.22 -20.12 -1.32
C PHE A 96 2.13 -18.63 -1.67
N LEU A 97 3.15 -17.84 -1.38
CA LEU A 97 3.16 -16.41 -1.59
C LEU A 97 3.07 -16.01 -3.06
N ARG A 98 3.74 -16.72 -3.97
CA ARG A 98 3.75 -16.39 -5.40
C ARG A 98 2.36 -16.44 -6.07
N ARG A 99 1.38 -17.04 -5.41
CA ARG A 99 -0.01 -17.09 -5.89
C ARG A 99 -0.82 -15.87 -5.48
N LEU A 100 -0.24 -15.00 -4.67
CA LEU A 100 -0.90 -13.79 -4.17
C LEU A 100 -0.81 -12.70 -5.23
N GLU A 101 -1.94 -12.35 -5.81
CA GLU A 101 -2.09 -11.16 -6.65
C GLU A 101 -2.20 -9.94 -5.73
N ALA A 102 -1.05 -9.43 -5.32
CA ALA A 102 -0.98 -8.34 -4.36
C ALA A 102 0.18 -7.38 -4.67
N LEU A 103 0.05 -6.17 -4.16
CA LEU A 103 1.07 -5.14 -4.19
C LEU A 103 1.30 -4.60 -2.79
N MET A 104 2.53 -4.25 -2.48
CA MET A 104 2.90 -3.60 -1.23
C MET A 104 3.62 -2.29 -1.53
N ALA A 105 3.21 -1.20 -0.89
CA ALA A 105 3.92 0.07 -0.87
C ALA A 105 4.64 0.19 0.46
N ILE A 106 5.93 0.46 0.46
CA ILE A 106 6.75 0.63 1.66
C ILE A 106 7.60 1.89 1.58
N ALA A 107 7.82 2.53 2.70
CA ALA A 107 8.73 3.67 2.78
C ALA A 107 9.40 3.81 4.14
N ASP A 108 10.61 4.34 4.12
CA ASP A 108 11.30 4.97 5.23
C ASP A 108 11.48 6.47 4.97
N LYS A 109 12.31 7.16 5.75
CA LYS A 109 12.59 8.58 5.56
C LYS A 109 13.27 8.92 4.24
N GLU A 110 13.98 7.97 3.64
CA GLU A 110 14.82 8.22 2.45
C GLU A 110 14.21 7.65 1.18
N LYS A 111 13.59 6.46 1.24
CA LYS A 111 13.17 5.69 0.06
C LYS A 111 11.73 5.21 0.15
N SER A 112 11.14 5.00 -1.03
CA SER A 112 9.81 4.42 -1.19
C SER A 112 9.84 3.37 -2.31
N PHE A 113 9.20 2.22 -2.08
CA PHE A 113 9.16 1.14 -3.06
C PHE A 113 7.76 0.57 -3.23
N ILE A 114 7.48 0.12 -4.45
CA ILE A 114 6.41 -0.83 -4.75
C ILE A 114 7.05 -2.21 -4.86
N ILE A 115 6.47 -3.20 -4.18
CA ILE A 115 6.87 -4.60 -4.27
C ILE A 115 5.69 -5.39 -4.81
N SER A 116 5.93 -6.25 -5.82
CA SER A 116 4.93 -7.14 -6.40
C SER A 116 5.19 -8.61 -6.10
N GLY A 117 4.15 -9.43 -6.20
CA GLY A 117 4.26 -10.88 -6.11
C GLY A 117 5.06 -11.53 -7.25
N THR A 118 5.29 -10.82 -8.33
CA THR A 118 6.15 -11.24 -9.45
C THR A 118 7.64 -11.04 -9.18
N GLY A 119 7.98 -10.39 -8.07
CA GLY A 119 9.35 -10.15 -7.63
C GLY A 119 9.92 -8.78 -8.03
N ASP A 120 9.06 -7.87 -8.50
CA ASP A 120 9.48 -6.53 -8.87
C ASP A 120 9.64 -5.65 -7.62
N VAL A 121 10.68 -4.82 -7.63
CA VAL A 121 10.90 -3.75 -6.65
C VAL A 121 11.14 -2.48 -7.44
N LEU A 122 10.19 -1.55 -7.37
CA LEU A 122 10.23 -0.30 -8.12
C LEU A 122 10.26 0.89 -7.17
N GLU A 123 11.18 1.81 -7.40
CA GLU A 123 11.19 3.13 -6.77
C GLU A 123 10.49 4.11 -7.72
N PRO A 124 9.27 4.57 -7.41
CA PRO A 124 8.52 5.43 -8.31
C PRO A 124 9.07 6.85 -8.30
N GLU A 125 8.96 7.53 -9.44
CA GLU A 125 9.30 8.93 -9.56
C GLU A 125 8.26 9.83 -8.87
N GLY A 126 8.67 11.02 -8.44
CA GLY A 126 7.78 12.04 -7.91
C GLY A 126 7.23 11.78 -6.50
N GLY A 127 7.74 10.74 -5.80
CA GLY A 127 7.39 10.51 -4.39
C GLY A 127 5.95 10.07 -4.14
N ILE A 128 5.26 9.52 -5.14
CA ILE A 128 3.86 9.10 -5.04
C ILE A 128 3.72 7.64 -5.46
N ILE A 129 3.01 6.86 -4.65
CA ILE A 129 2.59 5.50 -4.99
C ILE A 129 1.07 5.41 -4.85
N GLY A 130 0.41 4.85 -5.86
CA GLY A 130 -1.00 4.47 -5.80
C GLY A 130 -1.15 3.01 -6.20
N ILE A 131 -1.70 2.16 -5.33
CA ILE A 131 -1.91 0.73 -5.58
C ILE A 131 -3.31 0.27 -5.17
N GLY A 132 -3.75 -0.82 -5.76
CA GLY A 132 -5.06 -1.41 -5.51
C GLY A 132 -6.15 -0.89 -6.46
N SER A 133 -7.40 -1.26 -6.17
CA SER A 133 -8.54 -1.03 -7.06
C SER A 133 -8.78 0.45 -7.40
N GLY A 134 -8.67 1.33 -6.42
CA GLY A 134 -8.77 2.79 -6.59
C GLY A 134 -7.41 3.48 -6.71
N GLY A 135 -6.30 2.73 -6.76
CA GLY A 135 -4.94 3.26 -6.71
C GLY A 135 -4.63 4.27 -7.81
N ASN A 136 -5.09 4.01 -9.03
CA ASN A 136 -4.86 4.92 -10.16
C ASN A 136 -5.61 6.26 -10.00
N TYR A 137 -6.80 6.25 -9.42
CA TYR A 137 -7.55 7.48 -9.14
C TYR A 137 -6.87 8.29 -8.02
N ALA A 138 -6.44 7.61 -6.95
CA ALA A 138 -5.69 8.25 -5.87
C ALA A 138 -4.35 8.80 -6.37
N LEU A 139 -3.63 8.06 -7.23
CA LEU A 139 -2.37 8.50 -7.85
C LEU A 139 -2.57 9.75 -8.71
N ALA A 140 -3.60 9.78 -9.55
CA ALA A 140 -3.90 10.92 -10.40
C ALA A 140 -4.24 12.17 -9.58
N ALA A 141 -5.08 12.02 -8.54
CA ALA A 141 -5.41 13.11 -7.63
C ALA A 141 -4.16 13.62 -6.89
N ALA A 142 -3.34 12.71 -6.35
CA ALA A 142 -2.10 13.05 -5.66
C ALA A 142 -1.15 13.84 -6.56
N LYS A 143 -0.96 13.42 -7.80
CA LYS A 143 -0.07 14.13 -8.76
C LYS A 143 -0.46 15.59 -8.94
N VAL A 144 -1.73 15.89 -9.08
CA VAL A 144 -2.23 17.28 -9.19
C VAL A 144 -2.02 18.05 -7.89
N LEU A 145 -2.25 17.41 -6.74
CA LEU A 145 -2.17 18.05 -5.43
C LEU A 145 -0.74 18.27 -4.93
N MET A 146 0.26 17.58 -5.48
CA MET A 146 1.67 17.74 -5.07
C MET A 146 2.19 19.17 -5.26
N ASP A 147 1.70 19.89 -6.28
CA ASP A 147 2.08 21.28 -6.54
C ASP A 147 1.33 22.30 -5.66
N SER A 148 0.39 21.85 -4.84
CA SER A 148 -0.35 22.70 -3.91
C SER A 148 0.42 22.93 -2.61
N ASN A 149 -0.10 23.85 -1.77
CA ASN A 149 0.43 24.11 -0.42
C ASN A 149 -0.04 23.08 0.64
N MET A 150 -0.77 22.03 0.23
CA MET A 150 -1.24 20.99 1.13
C MET A 150 -0.09 20.15 1.67
N SER A 151 -0.19 19.71 2.92
CA SER A 151 0.73 18.76 3.54
C SER A 151 0.62 17.37 2.89
N ALA A 152 1.62 16.52 3.09
CA ALA A 152 1.58 15.13 2.62
C ALA A 152 0.34 14.37 3.16
N GLU A 153 -0.04 14.62 4.42
CA GLU A 153 -1.22 14.04 5.05
C GLU A 153 -2.53 14.48 4.39
N GLU A 154 -2.68 15.78 4.13
CA GLU A 154 -3.86 16.32 3.46
C GLU A 154 -3.99 15.80 2.03
N ILE A 155 -2.87 15.72 1.29
CA ILE A 155 -2.84 15.15 -0.05
C ILE A 155 -3.26 13.69 -0.02
N ALA A 156 -2.72 12.88 0.90
CA ALA A 156 -3.06 11.47 1.01
C ALA A 156 -4.55 11.27 1.30
N LYS A 157 -5.10 12.00 2.27
CA LYS A 157 -6.54 11.94 2.61
C LYS A 157 -7.42 12.35 1.43
N LYS A 158 -7.09 13.48 0.77
CA LYS A 158 -7.86 13.98 -0.37
C LYS A 158 -7.82 13.01 -1.55
N SER A 159 -6.68 12.38 -1.79
CA SER A 159 -6.50 11.41 -2.87
C SER A 159 -7.34 10.14 -2.65
N ILE A 160 -7.40 9.61 -1.42
CA ILE A 160 -8.29 8.49 -1.09
C ILE A 160 -9.76 8.92 -1.20
N GLN A 161 -10.10 10.13 -0.78
CA GLN A 161 -11.46 10.65 -0.91
C GLN A 161 -11.89 10.68 -2.38
N VAL A 162 -11.08 11.25 -3.28
CA VAL A 162 -11.36 11.26 -4.73
C VAL A 162 -11.50 9.84 -5.27
N ALA A 163 -10.63 8.92 -4.88
CA ALA A 163 -10.75 7.53 -5.28
C ALA A 163 -12.05 6.89 -4.80
N SER A 164 -12.54 7.22 -3.59
CA SER A 164 -13.79 6.69 -3.05
C SER A 164 -15.05 7.19 -3.78
N GLU A 165 -14.95 8.35 -4.42
CA GLU A 165 -16.05 8.92 -5.22
C GLU A 165 -16.16 8.29 -6.63
N ILE A 166 -15.11 7.59 -7.08
CA ILE A 166 -15.03 7.02 -8.43
C ILE A 166 -15.02 5.48 -8.40
N CYS A 167 -14.24 4.90 -7.50
CA CYS A 167 -14.05 3.45 -7.42
C CYS A 167 -15.06 2.80 -6.46
N VAL A 168 -15.89 1.91 -6.97
CA VAL A 168 -16.90 1.19 -6.18
C VAL A 168 -16.31 0.28 -5.09
N PHE A 169 -15.02 -0.04 -5.17
CA PHE A 169 -14.30 -0.87 -4.20
C PHE A 169 -13.50 -0.05 -3.17
N THR A 170 -13.72 1.25 -3.11
CA THR A 170 -13.01 2.17 -2.21
C THR A 170 -14.01 2.96 -1.39
N ASN A 171 -13.79 3.09 -0.08
CA ASN A 171 -14.61 3.94 0.77
C ASN A 171 -13.80 5.09 1.41
N SER A 172 -14.49 5.95 2.14
CA SER A 172 -13.91 7.13 2.80
C SER A 172 -13.45 6.88 4.24
N ASN A 173 -13.46 5.63 4.72
CA ASN A 173 -12.91 5.27 6.03
C ASN A 173 -11.39 5.15 5.93
N ILE A 174 -10.69 6.24 6.17
CA ILE A 174 -9.26 6.36 5.92
C ILE A 174 -8.48 6.02 7.17
N THR A 175 -7.50 5.11 7.05
CA THR A 175 -6.43 4.90 8.01
C THR A 175 -5.11 5.44 7.45
N LEU A 176 -4.26 5.98 8.32
CA LEU A 176 -3.04 6.68 7.91
C LEU A 176 -1.92 6.40 8.90
N GLU A 177 -0.70 6.23 8.35
CA GLU A 177 0.57 6.18 9.10
C GLU A 177 1.56 7.18 8.52
N LYS A 178 2.42 7.74 9.38
CA LYS A 178 3.42 8.74 8.97
C LYS A 178 4.76 8.61 9.70
N ILE A 179 5.80 9.07 9.03
CA ILE A 179 7.17 9.19 9.52
C ILE A 179 7.83 10.50 9.07
#